data_62f5283c3aa7f0197dc41492b2b15b50
#
_entry.id   62f5283c3aa7f0197dc41492b2b15b50
#
_cell.length_a   1.000
_cell.length_b   1.000
_cell.length_c   1.000
_cell.angle_alpha   90.00
_cell.angle_beta   90.00
_cell.angle_gamma   90.00
#
_symmetry.space_group_name_H-M   'P 1'
#
loop_
_entity.id
_entity.type
_entity.pdbx_description
1 polymer ?
#
loop_
_entity_poly.entity_id
_entity_poly.type
_entity_poly.pdbx_seq_one_letter_code
_entity_poly.pdbx_strand_id
1 'polypeptide(L)'
;DQTSMERPADASSAVDPDNYRVTINAHNGYNVYATNGVHYVLAKEGDTFENIGKKFRISARNLRKFNDLKDKKAQPMTHEVVYIERKKKRWEGNAHTHTCRQGETAYAVGQSYAIRTRSIEKLNKLKPGDTLEQGRQIRIK
;
A
#
# COMPACT_ATOMS: atom_id res chain seq x y z
N ASP A 1 -3.20 1.50 18.48
CA ASP A 1 -3.27 1.51 17.74
C ASP A 1 -3.07 1.54 17.11
N GLN A 2 -3.21 1.69 17.10
CA GLN A 2 -3.29 1.62 16.32
C GLN A 2 -2.61 1.79 15.61
N THR A 3 -2.16 1.83 15.77
CA THR A 3 -1.76 2.04 14.93
C THR A 3 -1.28 2.00 14.16
N SER A 4 -1.00 1.76 14.08
CA SER A 4 -0.59 1.97 13.13
C SER A 4 -0.92 2.36 12.46
N MET A 5 -1.42 2.73 12.87
CA MET A 5 -1.83 3.22 12.13
C MET A 5 -1.44 4.17 11.60
N GLU A 6 -0.84 4.75 11.88
CA GLU A 6 -0.40 5.45 11.00
C GLU A 6 -0.37 4.76 9.89
N ARG A 7 -1.40 4.36 9.53
CA ARG A 7 -1.61 3.74 8.39
C ARG A 7 -1.06 4.39 7.23
N PRO A 8 -0.54 3.68 6.20
CA PRO A 8 -0.01 4.27 4.96
C PRO A 8 -0.96 5.27 4.32
N ALA A 9 -2.25 4.98 4.36
CA ALA A 9 -3.22 5.90 3.79
C ALA A 9 -3.17 7.27 4.46
N ASP A 10 -2.94 7.28 5.76
CA ASP A 10 -2.85 8.54 6.48
C ASP A 10 -1.63 9.32 6.06
N ALA A 11 -0.50 8.63 5.88
CA ALA A 11 0.71 9.28 5.43
C ALA A 11 0.52 9.86 4.04
N SER A 12 -0.14 9.13 3.16
CA SER A 12 -0.39 9.60 1.81
C SER A 12 -1.28 10.84 1.82
N SER A 13 -2.32 10.83 2.63
CA SER A 13 -3.21 11.96 2.72
C SER A 13 -2.50 13.21 3.20
N ALA A 14 -1.52 13.05 4.06
CA ALA A 14 -0.78 14.18 4.61
C ALA A 14 0.11 14.85 3.58
N VAL A 15 0.55 14.12 2.55
CA VAL A 15 1.51 14.66 1.60
C VAL A 15 0.91 15.12 0.29
N ASP A 16 -0.31 14.71 -0.02
CA ASP A 16 -0.91 15.07 -1.30
C ASP A 16 -2.42 15.19 -1.16
N PRO A 17 -2.97 16.39 -1.38
CA PRO A 17 -4.42 16.58 -1.28
C PRO A 17 -5.20 15.76 -2.30
N ASP A 18 -4.55 15.28 -3.36
CA ASP A 18 -5.22 14.42 -4.33
C ASP A 18 -5.32 12.99 -3.84
N ASN A 19 -4.61 12.63 -2.78
CA ASN A 19 -4.64 11.28 -2.26
C ASN A 19 -5.53 11.23 -1.05
N TYR A 20 -6.80 11.09 -1.28
CA TYR A 20 -7.77 11.00 -0.19
C TYR A 20 -8.39 9.62 -0.16
N ARG A 21 -8.90 9.28 1.01
CA ARG A 21 -9.50 7.98 1.22
C ARG A 21 -10.97 8.07 0.87
N VAL A 22 -11.39 7.25 -0.06
CA VAL A 22 -12.79 7.22 -0.51
C VAL A 22 -13.34 5.83 -0.26
N THR A 23 -14.48 5.77 0.42
CA THR A 23 -15.20 4.52 0.56
C THR A 23 -16.04 4.33 -0.69
N ILE A 24 -15.65 3.35 -1.51
CA ILE A 24 -16.35 3.07 -2.75
C ILE A 24 -17.60 2.27 -2.45
N ASN A 25 -17.47 1.29 -1.55
CA ASN A 25 -18.54 0.34 -1.33
C ASN A 25 -18.27 -0.44 -0.04
N ALA A 26 -19.33 -0.85 0.64
CA ALA A 26 -19.22 -1.81 1.72
C ALA A 26 -19.47 -3.19 1.10
N HIS A 27 -18.51 -4.09 1.22
CA HIS A 27 -18.61 -5.38 0.58
C HIS A 27 -18.17 -6.48 1.53
N ASN A 28 -19.07 -7.41 1.82
CA ASN A 28 -18.78 -8.58 2.66
C ASN A 28 -18.13 -8.21 4.00
N GLY A 29 -18.58 -7.11 4.59
CA GLY A 29 -18.08 -6.69 5.88
C GLY A 29 -16.84 -5.80 5.82
N TYR A 30 -16.41 -5.40 4.62
CA TYR A 30 -15.28 -4.50 4.45
C TYR A 30 -15.72 -3.21 3.80
N ASN A 31 -15.14 -2.10 4.25
CA ASN A 31 -15.21 -0.87 3.49
C ASN A 31 -14.11 -0.91 2.44
N VAL A 32 -14.44 -0.53 1.22
CA VAL A 32 -13.47 -0.50 0.13
C VAL A 32 -13.07 0.95 -0.09
N TYR A 33 -11.77 1.19 -0.02
CA TYR A 33 -11.17 2.51 -0.20
C TYR A 33 -10.37 2.55 -1.49
N ALA A 34 -9.90 3.73 -1.86
CA ALA A 34 -9.03 3.87 -3.02
C ALA A 34 -7.87 4.81 -2.71
N THR A 35 -6.69 4.46 -3.23
CA THR A 35 -5.50 5.31 -3.22
C THR A 35 -4.89 5.19 -4.61
N ASN A 36 -4.57 6.32 -5.21
CA ASN A 36 -4.00 6.33 -6.57
C ASN A 36 -4.92 5.62 -7.56
N GLY A 37 -6.22 5.60 -7.28
CA GLY A 37 -7.20 4.90 -8.09
C GLY A 37 -7.20 3.38 -7.89
N VAL A 38 -6.46 2.86 -6.92
CA VAL A 38 -6.35 1.42 -6.67
C VAL A 38 -7.13 1.07 -5.41
N HIS A 39 -8.00 0.10 -5.50
CA HIS A 39 -8.87 -0.28 -4.39
C HIS A 39 -8.15 -1.12 -3.36
N TYR A 40 -8.48 -0.89 -2.10
CA TYR A 40 -7.93 -1.66 -0.99
C TYR A 40 -8.93 -1.78 0.14
N VAL A 41 -8.68 -2.74 1.01
CA VAL A 41 -9.41 -2.91 2.26
C VAL A 41 -8.40 -2.90 3.41
N LEU A 42 -8.90 -2.77 4.62
CA LEU A 42 -8.06 -2.88 5.82
C LEU A 42 -8.30 -4.25 6.43
N ALA A 43 -7.23 -4.97 6.69
CA ALA A 43 -7.36 -6.28 7.31
C ALA A 43 -7.96 -6.17 8.69
N LYS A 44 -8.80 -7.13 9.05
CA LYS A 44 -9.40 -7.21 10.36
C LYS A 44 -8.62 -8.20 11.20
N GLU A 45 -8.85 -8.17 12.50
CA GLU A 45 -8.23 -9.13 13.40
C GLU A 45 -8.53 -10.55 12.94
N GLY A 46 -7.51 -11.37 12.83
CA GLY A 46 -7.66 -12.76 12.41
C GLY A 46 -7.73 -12.98 10.89
N ASP A 47 -7.68 -11.91 10.11
CA ASP A 47 -7.75 -12.06 8.66
C ASP A 47 -6.52 -12.73 8.08
N THR A 48 -6.76 -13.51 7.03
CA THR A 48 -5.71 -14.09 6.20
C THR A 48 -5.97 -13.67 4.76
N PHE A 49 -4.94 -13.76 3.91
CA PHE A 49 -5.16 -13.52 2.48
C PHE A 49 -6.15 -14.51 1.89
N GLU A 50 -6.16 -15.73 2.41
CA GLU A 50 -7.13 -16.73 1.97
C GLU A 50 -8.57 -16.29 2.27
N ASN A 51 -8.80 -15.79 3.48
CA ASN A 51 -10.15 -15.36 3.87
C ASN A 51 -10.58 -14.09 3.13
N ILE A 52 -9.71 -13.11 3.02
CA ILE A 52 -10.01 -11.89 2.27
C ILE A 52 -10.27 -12.25 0.81
N GLY A 53 -9.44 -13.13 0.25
CA GLY A 53 -9.58 -13.54 -1.13
C GLY A 53 -10.93 -14.17 -1.43
N LYS A 54 -11.43 -15.00 -0.52
CA LYS A 54 -12.75 -15.60 -0.70
C LYS A 54 -13.84 -14.55 -0.79
N LYS A 55 -13.72 -13.48 -0.01
CA LYS A 55 -14.73 -12.43 0.01
C LYS A 55 -14.75 -11.63 -1.29
N PHE A 56 -13.61 -11.49 -1.94
CA PHE A 56 -13.49 -10.66 -3.14
C PHE A 56 -13.24 -11.48 -4.40
N ARG A 57 -13.26 -12.81 -4.29
CA ARG A 57 -13.04 -13.72 -5.41
C ARG A 57 -11.67 -13.53 -6.05
N ILE A 58 -10.68 -13.38 -5.21
CA ILE A 58 -9.28 -13.22 -5.62
C ILE A 58 -8.49 -14.29 -4.89
N SER A 59 -7.59 -14.99 -5.60
CA SER A 59 -6.77 -16.00 -4.93
C SER A 59 -5.81 -15.32 -3.96
N ALA A 60 -5.45 -16.02 -2.88
CA ALA A 60 -4.46 -15.52 -1.93
C ALA A 60 -3.14 -15.23 -2.63
N ARG A 61 -2.78 -16.05 -3.62
CA ARG A 61 -1.57 -15.84 -4.42
C ARG A 61 -1.62 -14.47 -5.11
N ASN A 62 -2.73 -14.14 -5.74
CA ASN A 62 -2.88 -12.87 -6.43
C ASN A 62 -2.92 -11.70 -5.46
N LEU A 63 -3.57 -11.87 -4.30
CA LEU A 63 -3.55 -10.82 -3.29
C LEU A 63 -2.13 -10.53 -2.82
N ARG A 64 -1.33 -11.56 -2.60
CA ARG A 64 0.07 -11.37 -2.22
C ARG A 64 0.84 -10.64 -3.33
N LYS A 65 0.58 -11.01 -4.58
CA LYS A 65 1.20 -10.33 -5.72
C LYS A 65 0.82 -8.86 -5.79
N PHE A 66 -0.46 -8.55 -5.62
CA PHE A 66 -0.93 -7.16 -5.64
C PHE A 66 -0.24 -6.33 -4.56
N ASN A 67 0.15 -6.96 -3.47
CA ASN A 67 0.77 -6.30 -2.33
C ASN A 67 2.28 -6.52 -2.26
N ASP A 68 2.88 -7.00 -3.34
CA ASP A 68 4.34 -7.18 -3.48
C ASP A 68 4.94 -8.07 -2.41
N LEU A 69 4.20 -9.09 -1.99
CA LEU A 69 4.68 -10.06 -1.00
C LEU A 69 5.10 -11.33 -1.71
N LYS A 70 6.37 -11.69 -1.57
CA LYS A 70 6.93 -12.89 -2.19
C LYS A 70 6.78 -14.12 -1.32
N ASP A 71 6.69 -13.93 -0.02
CA ASP A 71 6.56 -15.03 0.93
C ASP A 71 5.14 -15.60 0.84
N LYS A 72 5.03 -16.85 0.46
CA LYS A 72 3.75 -17.53 0.29
C LYS A 72 3.01 -17.72 1.60
N LYS A 73 3.68 -17.54 2.73
CA LYS A 73 3.10 -17.69 4.06
C LYS A 73 2.75 -16.35 4.69
N ALA A 74 3.10 -15.24 4.04
CA ALA A 74 2.82 -13.93 4.59
C ALA A 74 1.33 -13.75 4.80
N GLN A 75 0.96 -13.14 5.91
CA GLN A 75 -0.42 -12.81 6.23
C GLN A 75 -0.50 -11.36 6.67
N PRO A 76 -1.64 -10.71 6.47
CA PRO A 76 -1.76 -9.31 6.82
C PRO A 76 -1.84 -9.13 8.33
N MET A 77 -1.34 -8.01 8.80
CA MET A 77 -1.54 -7.59 10.19
C MET A 77 -2.86 -6.85 10.30
N THR A 78 -3.42 -6.83 11.50
CA THR A 78 -4.67 -6.11 11.74
C THR A 78 -4.52 -4.65 11.32
N HIS A 79 -5.50 -4.14 10.59
CA HIS A 79 -5.57 -2.78 10.07
C HIS A 79 -4.58 -2.47 8.95
N GLU A 80 -3.83 -3.46 8.50
CA GLU A 80 -2.92 -3.27 7.38
C GLU A 80 -3.69 -3.08 6.08
N VAL A 81 -3.15 -2.23 5.21
CA VAL A 81 -3.71 -2.01 3.87
C VAL A 81 -3.49 -3.26 3.03
N VAL A 82 -4.56 -3.74 2.43
CA VAL A 82 -4.53 -4.88 1.52
C VAL A 82 -5.14 -4.45 0.20
N TYR A 83 -4.30 -4.26 -0.80
CA TYR A 83 -4.79 -3.90 -2.13
C TYR A 83 -5.46 -5.11 -2.77
N ILE A 84 -6.63 -4.87 -3.33
CA ILE A 84 -7.41 -5.92 -4.01
C ILE A 84 -7.36 -5.74 -5.53
N GLU A 85 -6.49 -4.85 -5.98
CA GLU A 85 -6.21 -4.60 -7.39
C GLU A 85 -4.72 -4.37 -7.54
N ARG A 86 -4.23 -4.47 -8.78
CA ARG A 86 -2.83 -4.25 -9.07
C ARG A 86 -2.47 -2.79 -8.84
N LYS A 87 -1.39 -2.54 -8.12
CA LYS A 87 -0.88 -1.18 -7.93
C LYS A 87 -0.31 -0.63 -9.22
N LYS A 88 -0.13 0.67 -9.27
CA LYS A 88 0.35 1.37 -10.47
C LYS A 88 1.85 1.53 -10.46
N LYS A 89 2.38 2.04 -11.55
CA LYS A 89 3.84 2.25 -11.68
C LYS A 89 4.28 3.62 -11.20
N ARG A 90 3.34 4.56 -11.04
CA ARG A 90 3.66 5.92 -10.61
C ARG A 90 2.46 6.55 -9.93
N TRP A 91 2.74 7.59 -9.17
CA TRP A 91 1.70 8.41 -8.57
C TRP A 91 0.99 9.22 -9.64
N GLU A 92 -0.32 9.26 -9.57
CA GLU A 92 -1.11 10.01 -10.56
C GLU A 92 -1.59 11.36 -10.04
N GLY A 93 -1.33 11.68 -8.79
CA GLY A 93 -1.63 12.99 -8.23
C GLY A 93 -0.57 14.01 -8.62
N ASN A 94 -0.60 15.15 -7.98
CA ASN A 94 0.27 16.28 -8.35
C ASN A 94 1.68 16.20 -7.79
N ALA A 95 1.86 15.54 -6.65
CA ALA A 95 3.18 15.47 -6.02
C ALA A 95 4.12 14.59 -6.84
N HIS A 96 5.37 15.01 -6.95
CA HIS A 96 6.39 14.25 -7.66
C HIS A 96 7.30 13.48 -6.72
N THR A 97 7.38 13.91 -5.47
CA THR A 97 8.32 13.34 -4.50
C THR A 97 7.64 13.04 -3.18
N HIS A 98 8.27 12.15 -2.44
CA HIS A 98 7.88 11.78 -1.08
C HIS A 98 9.08 12.01 -0.17
N THR A 99 8.84 12.65 0.96
CA THR A 99 9.89 12.85 1.97
C THR A 99 9.87 11.64 2.91
N CYS A 100 11.00 10.94 2.98
CA CYS A 100 11.08 9.69 3.69
C CYS A 100 11.14 9.87 5.19
N ARG A 101 10.63 8.87 5.90
CA ARG A 101 10.81 8.71 7.33
C ARG A 101 11.98 7.79 7.58
N GLN A 102 12.55 7.87 8.78
CA GLN A 102 13.69 7.03 9.14
C GLN A 102 13.33 5.54 8.99
N GLY A 103 14.14 4.82 8.26
CA GLY A 103 13.99 3.37 8.09
C GLY A 103 12.90 2.93 7.13
N GLU A 104 12.27 3.87 6.43
CA GLU A 104 11.26 3.54 5.44
C GLU A 104 11.89 2.76 4.29
N THR A 105 11.10 1.89 3.65
CA THR A 105 11.56 1.08 2.52
C THR A 105 10.72 1.41 1.29
N ALA A 106 11.22 0.99 0.11
CA ALA A 106 10.45 1.13 -1.12
C ALA A 106 9.09 0.42 -1.01
N TYR A 107 9.05 -0.72 -0.31
CA TYR A 107 7.81 -1.43 -0.08
C TYR A 107 6.81 -0.55 0.69
N ALA A 108 7.26 0.07 1.78
CA ALA A 108 6.38 0.90 2.60
C ALA A 108 5.87 2.11 1.81
N VAL A 109 6.75 2.77 1.05
CA VAL A 109 6.35 3.89 0.21
C VAL A 109 5.36 3.42 -0.85
N GLY A 110 5.63 2.28 -1.48
CA GLY A 110 4.73 1.72 -2.49
C GLY A 110 3.35 1.42 -1.92
N GLN A 111 3.28 0.91 -0.69
CA GLN A 111 1.99 0.65 -0.05
C GLN A 111 1.26 1.95 0.31
N SER A 112 2.00 3.02 0.60
CA SER A 112 1.38 4.31 0.92
C SER A 112 0.72 4.96 -0.30
N TYR A 113 1.30 4.79 -1.47
CA TYR A 113 0.85 5.48 -2.69
C TYR A 113 0.20 4.55 -3.71
N ALA A 114 0.06 3.29 -3.41
CA ALA A 114 -0.42 2.27 -4.35
C ALA A 114 0.45 2.21 -5.60
N ILE A 115 1.75 2.24 -5.39
CA ILE A 115 2.77 2.11 -6.43
C ILE A 115 3.52 0.81 -6.20
N ARG A 116 3.84 0.10 -7.27
CA ARG A 116 4.60 -1.15 -7.16
C ARG A 116 5.96 -0.87 -6.56
N THR A 117 6.38 -1.73 -5.64
CA THR A 117 7.69 -1.61 -4.98
C THR A 117 8.81 -1.49 -6.00
N ARG A 118 8.78 -2.34 -7.03
CA ARG A 118 9.81 -2.31 -8.06
C ARG A 118 9.85 -0.98 -8.80
N SER A 119 8.71 -0.35 -8.98
CA SER A 119 8.66 0.96 -9.65
C SER A 119 9.33 2.04 -8.79
N ILE A 120 9.08 2.02 -7.48
CA ILE A 120 9.76 2.95 -6.56
C ILE A 120 11.27 2.71 -6.62
N GLU A 121 11.69 1.46 -6.59
CA GLU A 121 13.10 1.11 -6.65
C GLU A 121 13.73 1.65 -7.94
N LYS A 122 13.09 1.41 -9.06
CA LYS A 122 13.64 1.83 -10.35
C LYS A 122 13.69 3.35 -10.49
N LEU A 123 12.64 4.05 -10.05
CA LEU A 123 12.61 5.50 -10.12
C LEU A 123 13.74 6.14 -9.34
N ASN A 124 14.22 5.48 -8.29
CA ASN A 124 15.16 6.05 -7.33
C ASN A 124 16.49 5.29 -7.27
N LYS A 125 16.70 4.34 -8.15
CA LYS A 125 17.95 3.54 -8.20
C LYS A 125 18.21 2.87 -6.86
N LEU A 126 17.17 2.32 -6.26
CA LEU A 126 17.28 1.60 -4.99
C LEU A 126 17.41 0.11 -5.24
N LYS A 127 18.11 -0.56 -4.34
CA LYS A 127 18.18 -2.02 -4.32
C LYS A 127 17.06 -2.57 -3.47
N PRO A 128 16.58 -3.79 -3.73
CA PRO A 128 15.58 -4.41 -2.87
C PRO A 128 16.04 -4.43 -1.42
N GLY A 129 15.16 -3.99 -0.53
CA GLY A 129 15.45 -3.99 0.90
C GLY A 129 16.21 -2.80 1.43
N ASP A 130 16.62 -1.86 0.56
CA ASP A 130 17.27 -0.65 1.04
C ASP A 130 16.37 0.10 2.00
N THR A 131 16.96 0.62 3.08
CA THR A 131 16.25 1.51 4.00
C THR A 131 16.61 2.94 3.68
N LEU A 132 15.66 3.84 3.89
CA LEU A 132 15.78 5.23 3.50
C LEU A 132 16.00 6.10 4.73
N GLU A 133 16.79 7.15 4.56
CA GLU A 133 17.08 8.07 5.65
C GLU A 133 15.96 9.07 5.80
N GLN A 134 15.74 9.51 7.04
CA GLN A 134 14.77 10.55 7.32
C GLN A 134 15.10 11.80 6.53
N GLY A 135 14.09 12.36 5.90
CA GLY A 135 14.25 13.61 5.15
C GLY A 135 14.67 13.43 3.71
N ARG A 136 15.10 12.22 3.32
CA ARG A 136 15.45 11.97 1.92
C ARG A 136 14.21 12.11 1.06
N GLN A 137 14.35 12.79 -0.07
CA GLN A 137 13.23 12.89 -1.01
C GLN A 137 13.43 11.90 -2.13
N ILE A 138 12.41 11.10 -2.39
CA ILE A 138 12.43 10.14 -3.47
C ILE A 138 11.28 10.42 -4.42
N ARG A 139 11.47 10.00 -5.66
CA ARG A 139 10.47 10.19 -6.70
C ARG A 139 9.36 9.16 -6.59
N ILE A 140 8.14 9.61 -6.81
CA ILE A 140 6.98 8.73 -6.89
C ILE A 140 6.27 8.91 -8.25
N LYS A 141 6.88 9.72 -9.11
CA LYS A 141 6.25 10.01 -10.39
C LYS A 141 7.30 10.21 -11.47
#